data_d9c1694efe105fe4ae111fde8e1ecf42
#
_entry.id   d9c1694efe105fe4ae111fde8e1ecf42
#
_cell.length_a   1.000
_cell.length_b   1.000
_cell.length_c   1.000
_cell.angle_alpha   90.00
_cell.angle_beta   90.00
_cell.angle_gamma   90.00
#
_symmetry.space_group_name_H-M   'P 1'
#
loop_
_entity.id
_entity.type
_entity.pdbx_description
1 polymer ?
#
loop_
_entity_poly.entity_id
_entity_poly.type
_entity_poly.pdbx_seq_one_letter_code
_entity_poly.pdbx_strand_id
1 'polypeptide(L)'
;RLTSLMGSVAEGERATAWIKTFAKDTPLQLGDVTDAFALLKAYGLDPMDGSLKAIEDQSEKLGGGMERLEGITTAVGQAWAKQKLQTEEILQLVERGVPVWDMLAKVTGKNAAQLQDLASKGKLGRDVIKALVDEMGRSSEGAAAKAMSTLTGLVSNLGDTVADFLNRIANAGALDHVKNKLKELGDTIAQMDQDGRLD
;
A
#
# COMPACT_ATOMS: atom_id res chain seq x y z
N ARG A 1 11.33 -4.10 -16.88
CA ARG A 1 11.30 -2.84 -16.11
C ARG A 1 12.11 -2.95 -14.82
N LEU A 2 11.83 -3.92 -13.95
CA LEU A 2 12.58 -4.09 -12.69
C LEU A 2 14.06 -4.44 -12.91
N THR A 3 14.40 -5.27 -13.86
CA THR A 3 15.80 -5.62 -14.19
C THR A 3 16.64 -4.38 -14.54
N SER A 4 16.08 -3.48 -15.37
CA SER A 4 16.77 -2.23 -15.71
C SER A 4 16.92 -1.29 -14.52
N LEU A 5 15.93 -1.26 -13.63
CA LEU A 5 15.96 -0.43 -12.42
C LEU A 5 16.94 -0.97 -11.37
N MET A 6 17.07 -2.29 -11.28
CA MET A 6 17.91 -2.97 -10.30
C MET A 6 19.36 -3.15 -10.77
N GLY A 7 19.63 -2.94 -12.06
CA GLY A 7 20.99 -2.99 -12.62
C GLY A 7 21.48 -4.38 -13.01
N SER A 8 20.76 -5.45 -12.63
CA SER A 8 21.09 -6.83 -13.03
C SER A 8 19.84 -7.72 -13.06
N VAL A 9 19.91 -8.85 -13.77
CA VAL A 9 18.86 -9.85 -13.82
C VAL A 9 18.60 -10.45 -12.44
N ALA A 10 19.65 -10.83 -11.73
CA ALA A 10 19.57 -11.43 -10.39
C ALA A 10 18.89 -10.49 -9.38
N GLU A 11 19.26 -9.22 -9.38
CA GLU A 11 18.63 -8.22 -8.52
C GLU A 11 17.16 -7.97 -8.92
N GLY A 12 16.84 -7.97 -10.21
CA GLY A 12 15.48 -7.86 -10.70
C GLY A 12 14.60 -9.05 -10.28
N GLU A 13 15.13 -10.27 -10.28
CA GLU A 13 14.44 -11.46 -9.80
C GLU A 13 14.21 -11.42 -8.28
N ARG A 14 15.21 -11.00 -7.50
CA ARG A 14 15.07 -10.79 -6.05
C ARG A 14 13.98 -9.76 -5.73
N ALA A 15 13.99 -8.63 -6.41
CA ALA A 15 12.97 -7.59 -6.26
C ALA A 15 11.58 -8.13 -6.62
N THR A 16 11.45 -8.88 -7.71
CA THR A 16 10.18 -9.49 -8.13
C THR A 16 9.65 -10.47 -7.09
N ALA A 17 10.50 -11.34 -6.54
CA ALA A 17 10.13 -12.29 -5.50
C ALA A 17 9.69 -11.57 -4.22
N TRP A 18 10.42 -10.55 -3.82
CA TRP A 18 10.09 -9.73 -2.65
C TRP A 18 8.75 -9.02 -2.82
N ILE A 19 8.50 -8.37 -3.98
CA ILE A 19 7.25 -7.69 -4.30
C ILE A 19 6.06 -8.65 -4.24
N LYS A 20 6.19 -9.86 -4.80
CA LYS A 20 5.14 -10.87 -4.75
C LYS A 20 4.82 -11.31 -3.32
N THR A 21 5.84 -11.49 -2.48
CA THR A 21 5.67 -11.84 -1.07
C THR A 21 5.00 -10.70 -0.32
N PHE A 22 5.47 -9.48 -0.49
CA PHE A 22 4.94 -8.29 0.15
C PHE A 22 3.47 -8.05 -0.20
N ALA A 23 3.10 -8.18 -1.48
CA ALA A 23 1.72 -7.99 -1.93
C ALA A 23 0.72 -8.98 -1.31
N LYS A 24 1.17 -10.18 -0.90
CA LYS A 24 0.29 -11.16 -0.23
C LYS A 24 -0.13 -10.73 1.18
N ASP A 25 0.70 -9.94 1.84
CA ASP A 25 0.51 -9.53 3.23
C ASP A 25 -0.10 -8.12 3.34
N THR A 26 -0.48 -7.51 2.21
CA THR A 26 -1.04 -6.16 2.14
C THR A 26 -2.34 -6.15 1.33
N PRO A 27 -3.24 -5.19 1.55
CA PRO A 27 -4.46 -5.04 0.74
C PRO A 27 -4.19 -4.48 -0.67
N LEU A 28 -2.92 -4.23 -1.01
CA LEU A 28 -2.51 -3.66 -2.29
C LEU A 28 -2.47 -4.72 -3.40
N GLN A 29 -2.73 -4.28 -4.63
CA GLN A 29 -2.49 -5.11 -5.81
C GLN A 29 -1.00 -5.20 -6.12
N LEU A 30 -0.60 -6.26 -6.82
CA LEU A 30 0.79 -6.47 -7.23
C LEU A 30 1.35 -5.28 -8.04
N GLY A 31 0.52 -4.66 -8.86
CA GLY A 31 0.87 -3.47 -9.65
C GLY A 31 1.23 -2.29 -8.76
N ASP A 32 0.39 -2.01 -7.75
CA ASP A 32 0.57 -0.90 -6.81
C ASP A 32 1.88 -1.03 -6.03
N VAL A 33 2.16 -2.24 -5.52
CA VAL A 33 3.42 -2.55 -4.82
C VAL A 33 4.62 -2.36 -5.75
N THR A 34 4.50 -2.81 -7.01
CA THR A 34 5.57 -2.66 -8.01
C THR A 34 5.86 -1.19 -8.31
N ASP A 35 4.83 -0.35 -8.41
CA ASP A 35 4.98 1.07 -8.72
C ASP A 35 5.57 1.84 -7.52
N ALA A 36 5.10 1.58 -6.30
CA ALA A 36 5.67 2.15 -5.09
C ALA A 36 7.15 1.74 -4.89
N PHE A 37 7.47 0.46 -5.13
CA PHE A 37 8.83 -0.06 -5.11
C PHE A 37 9.72 0.67 -6.12
N ALA A 38 9.27 0.78 -7.36
CA ALA A 38 10.01 1.43 -8.43
C ALA A 38 10.24 2.92 -8.14
N LEU A 39 9.26 3.58 -7.56
CA LEU A 39 9.33 4.99 -7.19
C LEU A 39 10.39 5.24 -6.11
N LEU A 40 10.40 4.48 -5.01
CA LEU A 40 11.43 4.58 -3.97
C LEU A 40 12.83 4.32 -4.53
N LYS A 41 12.96 3.28 -5.35
CA LYS A 41 14.24 2.93 -5.97
C LYS A 41 14.74 4.03 -6.91
N ALA A 42 13.85 4.68 -7.66
CA ALA A 42 14.20 5.80 -8.53
C ALA A 42 14.73 7.01 -7.76
N TYR A 43 14.25 7.22 -6.54
CA TYR A 43 14.78 8.25 -5.64
C TYR A 43 16.08 7.83 -4.91
N GLY A 44 16.52 6.59 -5.11
CA GLY A 44 17.76 6.08 -4.50
C GLY A 44 17.57 5.51 -3.10
N LEU A 45 16.33 5.28 -2.66
CA LEU A 45 16.03 4.63 -1.38
C LEU A 45 15.75 3.15 -1.62
N ASP A 46 16.28 2.27 -0.76
CA ASP A 46 16.05 0.84 -0.87
C ASP A 46 14.67 0.47 -0.30
N PRO A 47 13.71 0.04 -1.13
CA PRO A 47 12.39 -0.34 -0.62
C PRO A 47 12.40 -1.59 0.26
N MET A 48 13.41 -2.46 0.11
CA MET A 48 13.50 -3.75 0.81
C MET A 48 14.16 -3.64 2.19
N ASP A 49 14.67 -2.47 2.58
CA ASP A 49 15.32 -2.24 3.89
C ASP A 49 14.33 -2.00 5.04
N GLY A 50 13.03 -2.14 4.78
CA GLY A 50 11.92 -1.83 5.69
C GLY A 50 11.19 -0.53 5.35
N SER A 51 11.72 0.29 4.46
CA SER A 51 11.14 1.60 4.13
C SER A 51 9.76 1.48 3.48
N LEU A 52 9.58 0.60 2.49
CA LEU A 52 8.27 0.42 1.85
C LEU A 52 7.25 -0.16 2.83
N LYS A 53 7.65 -1.11 3.68
CA LYS A 53 6.79 -1.66 4.72
C LYS A 53 6.34 -0.59 5.70
N ALA A 54 7.24 0.26 6.17
CA ALA A 54 6.94 1.35 7.09
C ALA A 54 5.95 2.35 6.49
N ILE A 55 6.15 2.72 5.22
CA ILE A 55 5.28 3.65 4.49
C ILE A 55 3.90 3.04 4.26
N GLU A 56 3.82 1.76 3.90
CA GLU A 56 2.55 1.06 3.71
C GLU A 56 1.77 0.91 5.02
N ASP A 57 2.41 0.44 6.08
CA ASP A 57 1.78 0.35 7.39
C ASP A 57 1.26 1.72 7.86
N GLN A 58 2.02 2.79 7.65
CA GLN A 58 1.58 4.15 7.96
C GLN A 58 0.39 4.58 7.10
N SER A 59 0.41 4.28 5.80
CA SER A 59 -0.70 4.55 4.90
C SER A 59 -1.98 3.85 5.34
N GLU A 60 -1.90 2.56 5.66
CA GLU A 60 -3.04 1.76 6.11
C GLU A 60 -3.58 2.21 7.48
N LYS A 61 -2.72 2.59 8.40
CA LYS A 61 -3.12 3.19 9.68
C LYS A 61 -3.96 4.46 9.49
N LEU A 62 -3.66 5.22 8.45
CA LEU A 62 -4.35 6.47 8.11
C LEU A 62 -5.58 6.27 7.21
N GLY A 63 -5.98 5.03 6.95
CA GLY A 63 -7.16 4.69 6.15
C GLY A 63 -6.86 4.12 4.77
N GLY A 64 -5.58 3.93 4.43
CA GLY A 64 -5.14 3.28 3.19
C GLY A 64 -5.41 4.06 1.92
N GLY A 65 -5.27 3.35 0.81
CA GLY A 65 -5.52 3.86 -0.52
C GLY A 65 -4.25 4.26 -1.28
N MET A 66 -4.27 4.01 -2.59
CA MET A 66 -3.11 4.19 -3.46
C MET A 66 -2.63 5.64 -3.49
N GLU A 67 -3.53 6.61 -3.51
CA GLU A 67 -3.20 8.03 -3.48
C GLU A 67 -2.37 8.42 -2.25
N ARG A 68 -2.73 7.90 -1.08
CA ARG A 68 -2.00 8.16 0.17
C ARG A 68 -0.63 7.49 0.16
N LEU A 69 -0.58 6.22 -0.23
CA LEU A 69 0.68 5.49 -0.36
C LEU A 69 1.65 6.19 -1.31
N GLU A 70 1.20 6.54 -2.50
CA GLU A 70 2.01 7.24 -3.50
C GLU A 70 2.48 8.61 -3.00
N GLY A 71 1.59 9.35 -2.36
CA GLY A 71 1.92 10.66 -1.81
C GLY A 71 2.95 10.62 -0.69
N ILE A 72 2.85 9.68 0.24
CA ILE A 72 3.86 9.48 1.30
C ILE A 72 5.18 9.00 0.68
N THR A 73 5.12 8.05 -0.23
CA THR A 73 6.29 7.53 -0.96
C THR A 73 7.02 8.63 -1.71
N THR A 74 6.29 9.49 -2.40
CA THR A 74 6.85 10.64 -3.15
C THR A 74 7.54 11.62 -2.22
N ALA A 75 6.89 12.04 -1.14
CA ALA A 75 7.46 13.00 -0.20
C ALA A 75 8.74 12.48 0.45
N VAL A 76 8.74 11.24 0.92
CA VAL A 76 9.92 10.58 1.49
C VAL A 76 11.03 10.44 0.43
N GLY A 77 10.68 10.00 -0.77
CA GLY A 77 11.64 9.83 -1.87
C GLY A 77 12.29 11.14 -2.29
N GLN A 78 11.52 12.22 -2.42
CA GLN A 78 12.03 13.55 -2.74
C GLN A 78 13.00 14.06 -1.67
N ALA A 79 12.63 13.94 -0.39
CA ALA A 79 13.51 14.30 0.71
C ALA A 79 14.81 13.50 0.68
N TRP A 80 14.72 12.19 0.42
CA TRP A 80 15.88 11.31 0.33
C TRP A 80 16.82 11.69 -0.83
N ALA A 81 16.27 11.94 -2.02
CA ALA A 81 17.04 12.34 -3.19
C ALA A 81 17.74 13.70 -3.00
N LYS A 82 17.05 14.66 -2.37
CA LYS A 82 17.60 15.97 -2.00
C LYS A 82 18.59 15.90 -0.82
N GLN A 83 18.63 14.78 -0.10
CA GLN A 83 19.42 14.56 1.13
C GLN A 83 19.01 15.50 2.29
N LYS A 84 17.79 16.01 2.26
CA LYS A 84 17.24 16.91 3.28
C LYS A 84 15.73 16.88 3.28
N LEU A 85 15.16 16.86 4.49
CA LEU A 85 13.73 17.00 4.73
C LEU A 85 13.44 18.50 4.96
N GLN A 86 12.74 19.10 4.03
CA GLN A 86 12.37 20.51 4.10
C GLN A 86 10.87 20.68 4.38
N THR A 87 10.46 21.92 4.62
CA THR A 87 9.07 22.26 4.92
C THR A 87 8.11 21.77 3.84
N GLU A 88 8.52 21.76 2.57
CA GLU A 88 7.72 21.27 1.44
C GLU A 88 7.32 19.80 1.60
N GLU A 89 8.26 18.90 1.82
CA GLU A 89 7.97 17.47 2.01
C GLU A 89 7.23 17.21 3.31
N ILE A 90 7.54 17.98 4.36
CA ILE A 90 6.80 17.88 5.63
C ILE A 90 5.32 18.21 5.41
N LEU A 91 5.00 19.28 4.69
CA LEU A 91 3.62 19.65 4.39
C LEU A 91 2.92 18.60 3.53
N GLN A 92 3.60 18.04 2.53
CA GLN A 92 3.05 16.95 1.72
C GLN A 92 2.67 15.73 2.57
N LEU A 93 3.48 15.40 3.58
CA LEU A 93 3.20 14.31 4.52
C LEU A 93 2.02 14.66 5.46
N VAL A 94 1.99 15.88 5.98
CA VAL A 94 0.92 16.37 6.86
C VAL A 94 -0.43 16.37 6.13
N GLU A 95 -0.48 16.79 4.87
CA GLU A 95 -1.69 16.77 4.04
C GLU A 95 -2.26 15.38 3.86
N ARG A 96 -1.43 14.35 3.96
CA ARG A 96 -1.84 12.93 3.92
C ARG A 96 -2.15 12.33 5.28
N GLY A 97 -2.11 13.17 6.32
CA GLY A 97 -2.46 12.78 7.69
C GLY A 97 -1.29 12.26 8.52
N VAL A 98 -0.06 12.27 8.01
CA VAL A 98 1.11 11.84 8.79
C VAL A 98 1.43 12.88 9.87
N PRO A 99 1.52 12.51 11.16
CA PRO A 99 1.84 13.44 12.25
C PRO A 99 3.35 13.72 12.32
N VAL A 100 3.89 14.34 11.26
CA VAL A 100 5.34 14.48 11.04
C VAL A 100 6.02 15.25 12.14
N TRP A 101 5.45 16.38 12.60
CA TRP A 101 6.07 17.20 13.63
C TRP A 101 6.22 16.46 14.95
N ASP A 102 5.20 15.70 15.35
CA ASP A 102 5.26 14.88 16.57
C ASP A 102 6.29 13.74 16.43
N MET A 103 6.33 13.09 15.25
CA MET A 103 7.32 12.07 14.97
C MET A 103 8.75 12.62 14.98
N LEU A 104 8.97 13.78 14.35
CA LEU A 104 10.27 14.44 14.35
C LEU A 104 10.70 14.87 15.76
N ALA A 105 9.77 15.42 16.55
CA ALA A 105 10.05 15.76 17.95
C ALA A 105 10.48 14.53 18.75
N LYS A 106 9.83 13.39 18.53
CA LYS A 106 10.13 12.13 19.18
C LYS A 106 11.50 11.57 18.81
N VAL A 107 11.85 11.57 17.52
CA VAL A 107 13.12 10.95 17.04
C VAL A 107 14.32 11.88 17.21
N THR A 108 14.13 13.20 17.31
CA THR A 108 15.21 14.18 17.43
C THR A 108 15.35 14.77 18.83
N GLY A 109 14.32 14.69 19.68
CA GLY A 109 14.27 15.38 20.96
C GLY A 109 14.14 16.90 20.88
N LYS A 110 13.83 17.44 19.70
CA LYS A 110 13.71 18.88 19.44
C LYS A 110 12.25 19.32 19.48
N ASN A 111 12.02 20.58 19.86
CA ASN A 111 10.68 21.18 19.84
C ASN A 111 10.28 21.65 18.42
N ALA A 112 9.00 22.01 18.26
CA ALA A 112 8.44 22.43 16.96
C ALA A 112 9.17 23.63 16.36
N ALA A 113 9.52 24.63 17.16
CA ALA A 113 10.21 25.84 16.68
C ALA A 113 11.62 25.51 16.14
N GLN A 114 12.36 24.66 16.87
CA GLN A 114 13.68 24.18 16.43
C GLN A 114 13.58 23.37 15.15
N LEU A 115 12.58 22.49 15.04
CA LEU A 115 12.36 21.65 13.85
C LEU A 115 11.96 22.49 12.64
N GLN A 116 11.10 23.49 12.78
CA GLN A 116 10.72 24.39 11.70
C GLN A 116 11.93 25.19 11.20
N ASP A 117 12.77 25.70 12.09
CA ASP A 117 14.01 26.40 11.73
C ASP A 117 14.97 25.48 10.95
N LEU A 118 15.20 24.26 11.46
CA LEU A 118 16.06 23.27 10.79
C LEU A 118 15.51 22.84 9.44
N ALA A 119 14.21 22.61 9.32
CA ALA A 119 13.56 22.27 8.07
C ALA A 119 13.70 23.39 7.02
N SER A 120 13.43 24.63 7.40
CA SER A 120 13.56 25.79 6.51
C SER A 120 14.99 26.00 6.02
N LYS A 121 15.98 25.68 6.83
CA LYS A 121 17.42 25.78 6.52
C LYS A 121 17.98 24.53 5.80
N GLY A 122 17.17 23.50 5.56
CA GLY A 122 17.60 22.25 4.96
C GLY A 122 18.61 21.48 5.82
N LYS A 123 18.49 21.55 7.15
CA LYS A 123 19.39 20.93 8.11
C LYS A 123 18.91 19.57 8.66
N LEU A 124 17.74 19.11 8.26
CA LEU A 124 17.25 17.77 8.57
C LEU A 124 17.74 16.81 7.48
N GLY A 125 18.83 16.11 7.73
CA GLY A 125 19.51 15.26 6.75
C GLY A 125 18.91 13.87 6.61
N ARG A 126 19.60 12.98 5.88
CA ARG A 126 19.16 11.59 5.64
C ARG A 126 19.03 10.76 6.91
N ASP A 127 19.82 11.01 7.92
CA ASP A 127 19.70 10.39 9.24
C ASP A 127 18.32 10.68 9.88
N VAL A 128 17.84 11.91 9.78
CA VAL A 128 16.51 12.30 10.27
C VAL A 128 15.39 11.71 9.39
N ILE A 129 15.58 11.69 8.06
CA ILE A 129 14.61 11.07 7.15
C ILE A 129 14.45 9.58 7.47
N LYS A 130 15.57 8.87 7.67
CA LYS A 130 15.55 7.45 8.04
C LYS A 130 14.89 7.22 9.39
N ALA A 131 15.19 8.05 10.38
CA ALA A 131 14.56 7.98 11.69
C ALA A 131 13.04 8.25 11.62
N LEU A 132 12.60 9.18 10.77
CA LEU A 132 11.19 9.45 10.52
C LEU A 132 10.49 8.24 9.90
N VAL A 133 11.07 7.61 8.88
CA VAL A 133 10.51 6.41 8.24
C VAL A 133 10.45 5.25 9.23
N ASP A 134 11.48 5.04 10.03
CA ASP A 134 11.50 4.02 11.08
C ASP A 134 10.41 4.26 12.12
N GLU A 135 10.15 5.52 12.50
CA GLU A 135 9.07 5.88 13.41
C GLU A 135 7.68 5.67 12.77
N MET A 136 7.50 5.95 11.48
CA MET A 136 6.30 5.59 10.74
C MET A 136 6.01 4.09 10.87
N GLY A 137 7.02 3.26 10.62
CA GLY A 137 6.91 1.81 10.73
C GLY A 137 6.60 1.34 12.15
N ARG A 138 7.31 1.88 13.14
CA ARG A 138 7.13 1.52 14.55
C ARG A 138 5.74 1.89 15.08
N SER A 139 5.26 3.08 14.75
CA SER A 139 3.97 3.60 15.23
C SER A 139 2.75 2.99 14.55
N SER A 140 2.94 2.34 13.40
CA SER A 140 1.87 1.74 12.59
C SER A 140 2.12 0.26 12.27
N GLU A 141 3.02 -0.38 13.00
CA GLU A 141 3.40 -1.78 12.77
C GLU A 141 2.19 -2.70 12.69
N GLY A 142 2.14 -3.52 11.62
CA GLY A 142 1.09 -4.49 11.38
C GLY A 142 -0.22 -3.92 10.83
N ALA A 143 -0.31 -2.62 10.53
CA ALA A 143 -1.54 -2.02 10.04
C ALA A 143 -1.98 -2.62 8.68
N ALA A 144 -1.05 -2.82 7.76
CA ALA A 144 -1.34 -3.44 6.45
C ALA A 144 -1.81 -4.89 6.60
N ALA A 145 -1.15 -5.69 7.44
CA ALA A 145 -1.54 -7.07 7.72
C ALA A 145 -2.93 -7.15 8.38
N LYS A 146 -3.25 -6.22 9.28
CA LYS A 146 -4.58 -6.12 9.90
C LYS A 146 -5.64 -5.74 8.87
N ALA A 147 -5.37 -4.78 7.99
CA ALA A 147 -6.27 -4.40 6.91
C ALA A 147 -6.55 -5.59 5.98
N MET A 148 -5.52 -6.35 5.61
CA MET A 148 -5.64 -7.56 4.79
C MET A 148 -6.47 -8.64 5.47
N SER A 149 -6.27 -8.89 6.76
CA SER A 149 -7.06 -9.87 7.52
C SER A 149 -8.53 -9.49 7.62
N THR A 150 -8.84 -8.20 7.74
CA THR A 150 -10.20 -7.68 7.74
C THR A 150 -10.87 -7.88 6.37
N LEU A 151 -10.17 -7.58 5.29
CA LEU A 151 -10.66 -7.82 3.93
C LEU A 151 -10.94 -9.31 3.69
N THR A 152 -10.02 -10.19 4.07
CA THR A 152 -10.19 -11.64 3.98
C THR A 152 -11.40 -12.11 4.79
N GLY A 153 -11.60 -11.57 5.99
CA GLY A 153 -12.76 -11.86 6.83
C GLY A 153 -14.08 -11.42 6.19
N LEU A 154 -14.10 -10.23 5.58
CA LEU A 154 -15.31 -9.74 4.88
C LEU A 154 -15.64 -10.61 3.66
N VAL A 155 -14.63 -11.03 2.88
CA VAL A 155 -14.84 -11.92 1.73
C VAL A 155 -15.35 -13.29 2.17
N SER A 156 -14.80 -13.86 3.26
CA SER A 156 -15.27 -15.12 3.83
C SER A 156 -16.72 -15.02 4.31
N ASN A 157 -17.05 -13.98 5.08
CA ASN A 157 -18.41 -13.76 5.58
C ASN A 157 -19.42 -13.58 4.44
N LEU A 158 -19.02 -12.92 3.36
CA LEU A 158 -19.87 -12.79 2.17
C LEU A 158 -20.10 -14.16 1.51
N GLY A 159 -19.04 -14.98 1.40
CA GLY A 159 -19.15 -16.35 0.89
C GLY A 159 -20.13 -17.20 1.70
N ASP A 160 -20.03 -17.16 3.02
CA ASP A 160 -20.94 -17.88 3.93
C ASP A 160 -22.38 -17.39 3.81
N THR A 161 -22.59 -16.07 3.68
CA THR A 161 -23.92 -15.47 3.49
C THR A 161 -24.54 -15.91 2.17
N VAL A 162 -23.76 -15.95 1.09
CA VAL A 162 -24.21 -16.45 -0.23
C VAL A 162 -24.55 -17.94 -0.16
N ALA A 163 -23.71 -18.75 0.49
CA ALA A 163 -23.97 -20.18 0.67
C ALA A 163 -25.23 -20.45 1.48
N ASP A 164 -25.46 -19.70 2.56
CA ASP A 164 -26.67 -19.78 3.39
C ASP A 164 -27.93 -19.38 2.61
N PHE A 165 -27.83 -18.31 1.81
CA PHE A 165 -28.90 -17.86 0.92
C PHE A 165 -29.25 -18.95 -0.12
N LEU A 166 -28.25 -19.53 -0.76
CA LEU A 166 -28.45 -20.61 -1.74
C LEU A 166 -29.07 -21.88 -1.08
N ASN A 167 -28.65 -22.23 0.13
CA ASN A 167 -29.20 -23.34 0.88
C ASN A 167 -30.71 -23.11 1.24
N ARG A 168 -31.05 -21.87 1.61
CA ARG A 168 -32.46 -21.51 1.89
C ARG A 168 -33.35 -21.63 0.65
N ILE A 169 -32.84 -21.19 -0.51
CA ILE A 169 -33.53 -21.33 -1.79
C ILE A 169 -33.66 -22.81 -2.17
N ALA A 170 -32.60 -23.61 -1.95
CA ALA A 170 -32.60 -25.05 -2.20
C ALA A 170 -33.72 -25.76 -1.40
N ASN A 171 -33.84 -25.43 -0.12
CA ASN A 171 -34.85 -26.01 0.78
C ASN A 171 -36.27 -25.51 0.50
N ALA A 172 -36.45 -24.41 -0.19
CA ALA A 172 -37.77 -23.84 -0.55
C ALA A 172 -38.36 -24.41 -1.85
N GLY A 173 -37.69 -25.37 -2.52
CA GLY A 173 -38.18 -25.99 -3.77
C GLY A 173 -38.07 -25.09 -5.03
N ALA A 174 -37.49 -23.91 -4.92
CA ALA A 174 -37.27 -22.98 -6.03
C ALA A 174 -35.97 -23.22 -6.78
N LEU A 175 -35.25 -24.28 -6.43
CA LEU A 175 -33.87 -24.52 -6.83
C LEU A 175 -33.68 -24.67 -8.34
N ASP A 176 -34.61 -25.37 -9.00
CA ASP A 176 -34.46 -25.66 -10.44
C ASP A 176 -34.64 -24.42 -11.29
N HIS A 177 -35.50 -23.49 -10.88
CA HIS A 177 -35.70 -22.24 -11.59
C HIS A 177 -34.48 -21.31 -11.43
N VAL A 178 -33.90 -21.23 -10.22
CA VAL A 178 -32.72 -20.42 -9.96
C VAL A 178 -31.45 -21.01 -10.62
N LYS A 179 -31.30 -22.34 -10.58
CA LYS A 179 -30.21 -23.03 -11.31
C LYS A 179 -30.28 -22.78 -12.80
N ASN A 180 -31.46 -22.86 -13.39
CA ASN A 180 -31.62 -22.60 -14.82
C ASN A 180 -31.31 -21.14 -15.16
N LYS A 181 -31.71 -20.16 -14.36
CA LYS A 181 -31.41 -18.75 -14.55
C LYS A 181 -29.93 -18.43 -14.35
N LEU A 182 -29.28 -19.04 -13.36
CA LEU A 182 -27.83 -18.89 -13.16
C LEU A 182 -27.02 -19.52 -14.29
N LYS A 183 -27.51 -20.66 -14.84
CA LYS A 183 -26.89 -21.28 -16.01
C LYS A 183 -27.03 -20.43 -17.26
N GLU A 184 -28.23 -19.90 -17.53
CA GLU A 184 -28.50 -18.96 -18.64
C GLU A 184 -27.60 -17.73 -18.54
N LEU A 185 -27.42 -17.17 -17.33
CA LEU A 185 -26.55 -16.03 -17.08
C LEU A 185 -25.09 -16.39 -17.32
N GLY A 186 -24.63 -17.54 -16.82
CA GLY A 186 -23.27 -18.04 -17.06
C GLY A 186 -22.96 -18.28 -18.53
N ASP A 187 -23.89 -18.89 -19.26
CA ASP A 187 -23.78 -19.13 -20.69
C ASP A 187 -23.77 -17.79 -21.47
N THR A 188 -24.57 -16.82 -21.04
CA THR A 188 -24.59 -15.46 -21.65
C THR A 188 -23.25 -14.74 -21.40
N ILE A 189 -22.72 -14.80 -20.19
CA ILE A 189 -21.41 -14.18 -19.85
C ILE A 189 -20.30 -14.84 -20.66
N ALA A 190 -20.27 -16.18 -20.73
CA ALA A 190 -19.28 -16.91 -21.53
C ALA A 190 -19.36 -16.57 -23.03
N GLN A 191 -20.55 -16.33 -23.54
CA GLN A 191 -20.78 -15.95 -24.94
C GLN A 191 -20.32 -14.48 -25.19
N MET A 192 -20.59 -13.59 -24.24
CA MET A 192 -20.10 -12.18 -24.28
C MET A 192 -18.58 -12.10 -24.21
N ASP A 193 -17.94 -12.98 -23.43
CA ASP A 193 -16.48 -13.09 -23.36
C ASP A 193 -15.89 -13.56 -24.68
N GLN A 194 -16.49 -14.59 -25.32
CA GLN A 194 -16.07 -15.08 -26.63
C GLN A 194 -16.30 -14.06 -27.76
N ASP A 195 -17.33 -13.25 -27.66
CA ASP A 195 -17.68 -12.21 -28.64
C ASP A 195 -16.92 -10.89 -28.42
N GLY A 196 -16.05 -10.81 -27.40
CA GLY A 196 -15.27 -9.60 -27.06
C GLY A 196 -16.12 -8.43 -26.55
N ARG A 197 -17.28 -8.71 -25.92
CA ARG A 197 -18.19 -7.69 -25.41
C ARG A 197 -17.99 -7.35 -23.93
N LEU A 198 -17.04 -8.02 -23.28
CA LEU A 198 -16.64 -7.76 -21.89
C LEU A 198 -15.36 -6.91 -21.77
N ASP A 199 -14.75 -6.50 -22.88
CA ASP A 199 -13.60 -5.57 -22.94
C ASP A 199 -14.03 -4.10 -22.98
#